data_6446159d73ef8f9b2c92f1cb58949c39
#
_entry.id   6446159d73ef8f9b2c92f1cb58949c39
#
_cell.length_a   1.000
_cell.length_b   1.000
_cell.length_c   1.000
_cell.angle_alpha   90.00
_cell.angle_beta   90.00
_cell.angle_gamma   90.00
#
_symmetry.space_group_name_H-M   'P 1'
#
loop_
_entity.id
_entity.type
_entity.pdbx_description
1 polymer ?
#
loop_
_entity_poly.entity_id
_entity_poly.type
_entity_poly.pdbx_seq_one_letter_code
_entity_poly.pdbx_strand_id
1 'polypeptide(L)'
;MMRSWVSLILAAGLVACHTEMMKVTELKAIPDAAYAKGVSAPFCGVVGDALVVAGGANFPDKSLLDGGAKRVYADIWAQADGEWVHAGVLPDSTAYGATFAVDGALVLAGGNVCGTTTDKVYELTFRDRAAVLRALPPLPVPMEQCGWTRDGDRLYLVGGVGTTGVYACTVGEYVWTKLADLPEPLVQPVAFASAGKLYVWGGFNPETLEVSDKGLVIPTDSSVIPSEAKESPWAEAPAIPDGGTFVGATGATLPDGRLVVVGGVNRAIFARALHNTPEDRIPYLSKEPAEYQFRQAVYAFDPAAGAWTLLGSDPACALAGPGVAVRPQGGLYVAGGELKPGVRSPRIFSLAW
;
A
#
# COMPACT_ATOMS: atom_id res chain seq x y z
N MET A 1 63.55 32.68 -28.62
CA MET A 1 62.12 32.16 -28.82
C MET A 1 61.77 31.24 -27.65
N MET A 2 61.12 31.82 -26.63
CA MET A 2 60.67 31.07 -25.49
C MET A 2 59.19 30.76 -25.69
N ARG A 3 58.79 29.43 -25.72
CA ARG A 3 57.42 29.03 -25.77
C ARG A 3 56.94 28.77 -24.33
N SER A 4 55.98 29.62 -23.89
CA SER A 4 55.26 29.48 -22.63
C SER A 4 54.22 28.37 -22.74
N TRP A 5 54.26 27.39 -21.85
CA TRP A 5 53.23 26.39 -21.68
C TRP A 5 52.28 26.86 -20.59
N VAL A 6 51.04 27.14 -20.95
CA VAL A 6 49.96 27.41 -20.00
C VAL A 6 49.30 26.08 -19.68
N SER A 7 49.49 25.60 -18.45
CA SER A 7 48.81 24.41 -17.94
C SER A 7 47.39 24.82 -17.48
N LEU A 8 46.39 24.29 -18.15
CA LEU A 8 44.99 24.44 -17.77
C LEU A 8 44.69 23.34 -16.71
N ILE A 9 44.50 23.76 -15.47
CA ILE A 9 44.03 22.86 -14.37
C ILE A 9 42.53 22.85 -14.47
N LEU A 10 41.95 21.70 -14.93
CA LEU A 10 40.53 21.39 -14.83
C LEU A 10 40.27 21.01 -13.39
N ALA A 11 39.61 21.86 -12.62
CA ALA A 11 39.05 21.49 -11.31
C ALA A 11 37.75 20.71 -11.56
N ALA A 12 37.83 19.39 -11.48
CA ALA A 12 36.67 18.54 -11.40
C ALA A 12 36.02 18.71 -10.01
N GLY A 13 34.96 19.50 -9.96
CA GLY A 13 34.13 19.62 -8.77
C GLY A 13 33.42 18.27 -8.50
N LEU A 14 33.88 17.54 -7.49
CA LEU A 14 33.14 16.44 -6.90
C LEU A 14 31.86 17.03 -6.26
N VAL A 15 30.73 16.94 -6.96
CA VAL A 15 29.43 17.08 -6.32
C VAL A 15 29.25 15.83 -5.45
N ALA A 16 29.53 15.97 -4.16
CA ALA A 16 29.16 14.95 -3.18
C ALA A 16 27.63 14.89 -3.16
N CYS A 17 27.06 13.90 -3.82
CA CYS A 17 25.68 13.53 -3.66
C CYS A 17 25.53 13.02 -2.22
N HIS A 18 25.14 13.90 -1.28
CA HIS A 18 24.67 13.45 0.02
C HIS A 18 23.34 12.74 -0.22
N THR A 19 23.37 11.44 -0.43
CA THR A 19 22.20 10.58 -0.23
C THR A 19 21.93 10.62 1.28
N GLU A 20 20.98 11.44 1.70
CA GLU A 20 20.47 11.36 3.06
C GLU A 20 19.96 9.92 3.25
N MET A 21 20.53 9.23 4.24
CA MET A 21 20.10 7.87 4.52
C MET A 21 18.67 7.90 5.07
N MET A 22 17.81 7.03 4.57
CA MET A 22 16.45 6.86 5.07
C MET A 22 16.48 6.65 6.60
N LYS A 23 15.70 7.48 7.31
CA LYS A 23 15.60 7.48 8.77
C LYS A 23 14.29 6.88 9.20
N VAL A 24 14.35 5.87 10.07
CA VAL A 24 13.20 5.29 10.79
C VAL A 24 13.11 5.93 12.17
N THR A 25 11.93 6.41 12.55
CA THR A 25 11.68 6.96 13.88
C THR A 25 10.42 6.31 14.46
N GLU A 26 10.59 5.57 15.58
CA GLU A 26 9.47 4.94 16.28
C GLU A 26 8.51 5.97 16.86
N LEU A 27 7.22 5.63 16.80
CA LEU A 27 6.13 6.35 17.44
C LEU A 27 5.54 5.50 18.58
N LYS A 28 4.73 6.12 19.44
CA LYS A 28 3.99 5.39 20.46
C LYS A 28 3.07 4.36 19.82
N ALA A 29 3.03 3.16 20.38
CA ALA A 29 2.06 2.14 19.97
C ALA A 29 0.64 2.54 20.41
N ILE A 30 -0.37 2.01 19.74
CA ILE A 30 -1.78 2.16 20.14
C ILE A 30 -1.95 1.53 21.53
N PRO A 31 -2.46 2.29 22.55
CA PRO A 31 -2.51 1.88 23.95
C PRO A 31 -3.75 1.01 24.24
N ASP A 32 -3.95 -0.05 23.44
CA ASP A 32 -5.08 -0.96 23.57
C ASP A 32 -4.64 -2.41 23.48
N ALA A 33 -5.21 -3.28 24.34
CA ALA A 33 -4.84 -4.69 24.42
C ALA A 33 -5.13 -5.47 23.13
N ALA A 34 -6.17 -5.11 22.38
CA ALA A 34 -6.51 -5.73 21.11
C ALA A 34 -5.47 -5.42 20.02
N TYR A 35 -4.85 -4.23 20.09
CA TYR A 35 -3.82 -3.77 19.19
C TYR A 35 -2.39 -4.06 19.67
N ALA A 36 -2.21 -4.58 20.89
CA ALA A 36 -0.91 -4.89 21.46
C ALA A 36 -0.10 -5.92 20.65
N LYS A 37 -0.79 -6.79 19.88
CA LYS A 37 -0.18 -7.71 18.92
C LYS A 37 -0.03 -7.12 17.51
N GLY A 38 -0.42 -5.86 17.32
CA GLY A 38 -0.52 -5.21 16.03
C GLY A 38 -1.68 -5.69 15.17
N VAL A 39 -1.89 -5.02 14.05
CA VAL A 39 -2.86 -5.38 13.01
C VAL A 39 -2.22 -5.32 11.63
N SER A 40 -2.73 -6.07 10.67
CA SER A 40 -2.40 -5.88 9.26
C SER A 40 -3.60 -5.41 8.46
N ALA A 41 -3.32 -4.76 7.34
CA ALA A 41 -4.29 -4.21 6.41
C ALA A 41 -5.35 -3.29 7.06
N PRO A 42 -4.96 -2.39 7.99
CA PRO A 42 -5.86 -1.36 8.47
C PRO A 42 -6.07 -0.31 7.38
N PHE A 43 -7.14 0.45 7.50
CA PHE A 43 -7.22 1.76 6.87
C PHE A 43 -6.24 2.70 7.58
N CYS A 44 -5.41 3.40 6.83
CA CYS A 44 -4.39 4.28 7.38
C CYS A 44 -4.26 5.56 6.56
N GLY A 45 -4.30 6.72 7.21
CA GLY A 45 -4.19 8.00 6.55
C GLY A 45 -3.98 9.15 7.53
N VAL A 46 -3.79 10.35 7.02
CA VAL A 46 -3.69 11.58 7.82
C VAL A 46 -4.91 12.46 7.55
N VAL A 47 -5.55 12.92 8.62
CA VAL A 47 -6.67 13.88 8.58
C VAL A 47 -6.27 15.11 9.39
N GLY A 48 -6.08 16.25 8.73
CA GLY A 48 -5.39 17.38 9.35
C GLY A 48 -3.98 16.99 9.74
N ASP A 49 -3.66 17.10 11.04
CA ASP A 49 -2.37 16.68 11.60
C ASP A 49 -2.42 15.30 12.29
N ALA A 50 -3.60 14.67 12.34
CA ALA A 50 -3.79 13.41 13.04
C ALA A 50 -3.52 12.21 12.12
N LEU A 51 -2.63 11.30 12.56
CA LEU A 51 -2.49 9.98 11.96
C LEU A 51 -3.67 9.10 12.42
N VAL A 52 -4.46 8.61 11.46
CA VAL A 52 -5.61 7.73 11.71
C VAL A 52 -5.25 6.30 11.30
N VAL A 53 -5.54 5.34 12.20
CA VAL A 53 -5.47 3.90 11.95
C VAL A 53 -6.82 3.32 12.33
N ALA A 54 -7.51 2.67 11.38
CA ALA A 54 -8.85 2.14 11.63
C ALA A 54 -8.99 0.70 11.15
N GLY A 55 -9.68 -0.12 11.92
CA GLY A 55 -9.88 -1.53 11.61
C GLY A 55 -8.59 -2.35 11.60
N GLY A 56 -8.45 -3.21 10.58
CA GLY A 56 -7.35 -4.16 10.48
C GLY A 56 -7.64 -5.50 11.14
N ALA A 57 -6.70 -6.44 11.03
CA ALA A 57 -6.90 -7.81 11.50
C ALA A 57 -5.65 -8.41 12.15
N ASN A 58 -5.87 -9.24 13.18
CA ASN A 58 -4.82 -10.05 13.80
C ASN A 58 -5.33 -11.41 14.29
N PHE A 59 -4.50 -12.11 15.07
CA PHE A 59 -4.81 -13.40 15.73
C PHE A 59 -4.64 -13.20 17.25
N PRO A 60 -5.67 -12.69 17.98
CA PRO A 60 -5.49 -12.24 19.36
C PRO A 60 -5.32 -13.39 20.36
N ASP A 61 -6.06 -14.50 20.18
CA ASP A 61 -6.15 -15.55 21.18
C ASP A 61 -5.02 -16.58 21.02
N LYS A 62 -4.90 -17.18 19.83
CA LYS A 62 -3.89 -18.19 19.49
C LYS A 62 -3.21 -17.80 18.19
N SER A 63 -1.98 -18.28 18.00
CA SER A 63 -1.28 -18.10 16.72
C SER A 63 -2.00 -18.84 15.59
N LEU A 64 -1.76 -18.42 14.36
CA LEU A 64 -2.26 -19.15 13.18
C LEU A 64 -1.72 -20.60 13.15
N LEU A 65 -0.51 -20.83 13.63
CA LEU A 65 0.12 -22.13 13.73
C LEU A 65 -0.68 -23.05 14.68
N ASP A 66 -1.19 -22.51 15.80
CA ASP A 66 -1.95 -23.22 16.81
C ASP A 66 -3.45 -23.28 16.50
N GLY A 67 -3.85 -22.97 15.27
CA GLY A 67 -5.24 -22.97 14.82
C GLY A 67 -6.04 -21.75 15.29
N GLY A 68 -5.37 -20.64 15.58
CA GLY A 68 -6.01 -19.38 15.97
C GLY A 68 -6.92 -18.83 14.87
N ALA A 69 -8.03 -18.21 15.28
CA ALA A 69 -8.95 -17.52 14.40
C ALA A 69 -8.54 -16.06 14.19
N LYS A 70 -8.67 -15.59 12.95
CA LYS A 70 -8.47 -14.18 12.62
C LYS A 70 -9.62 -13.36 13.19
N ARG A 71 -9.28 -12.24 13.87
CA ARG A 71 -10.24 -11.23 14.32
C ARG A 71 -10.03 -9.96 13.49
N VAL A 72 -11.13 -9.38 13.04
CA VAL A 72 -11.20 -8.09 12.35
C VAL A 72 -11.76 -7.05 13.29
N TYR A 73 -11.21 -5.85 13.28
CA TYR A 73 -11.55 -4.78 14.23
C TYR A 73 -12.34 -3.67 13.55
N ALA A 74 -13.06 -2.89 14.38
CA ALA A 74 -13.79 -1.71 13.96
C ALA A 74 -13.23 -0.41 14.54
N ASP A 75 -12.35 -0.50 15.55
CA ASP A 75 -11.85 0.67 16.26
C ASP A 75 -11.15 1.65 15.33
N ILE A 76 -11.38 2.94 15.58
CA ILE A 76 -10.68 4.05 14.93
C ILE A 76 -9.79 4.69 15.98
N TRP A 77 -8.50 4.64 15.75
CA TRP A 77 -7.47 5.28 16.56
C TRP A 77 -6.90 6.47 15.81
N ALA A 78 -6.74 7.59 16.51
CA ALA A 78 -6.10 8.78 15.97
C ALA A 78 -4.96 9.24 16.85
N GLN A 79 -3.78 9.49 16.30
CA GLN A 79 -2.68 10.11 16.99
C GLN A 79 -2.68 11.61 16.70
N ALA A 80 -3.02 12.41 17.68
CA ALA A 80 -3.00 13.86 17.64
C ALA A 80 -2.12 14.37 18.79
N ASP A 81 -1.30 15.39 18.54
CA ASP A 81 -0.35 15.95 19.51
C ASP A 81 0.56 14.89 20.17
N GLY A 82 0.91 13.83 19.42
CA GLY A 82 1.76 12.73 19.87
C GLY A 82 1.07 11.71 20.80
N GLU A 83 -0.23 11.86 21.08
CA GLU A 83 -1.02 10.96 21.92
C GLU A 83 -2.11 10.24 21.10
N TRP A 84 -2.29 8.95 21.38
CA TRP A 84 -3.38 8.18 20.80
C TRP A 84 -4.69 8.41 21.53
N VAL A 85 -5.77 8.56 20.77
CA VAL A 85 -7.14 8.58 21.26
C VAL A 85 -7.96 7.55 20.51
N HIS A 86 -8.86 6.88 21.22
CA HIS A 86 -9.92 6.09 20.61
C HIS A 86 -10.95 7.08 20.04
N ALA A 87 -10.92 7.26 18.72
CA ALA A 87 -11.68 8.29 18.03
C ALA A 87 -13.11 7.84 17.64
N GLY A 88 -13.41 6.56 17.78
CA GLY A 88 -14.70 6.00 17.43
C GLY A 88 -14.58 4.59 16.84
N VAL A 89 -15.61 4.17 16.13
CA VAL A 89 -15.66 2.83 15.49
C VAL A 89 -16.19 2.94 14.06
N LEU A 90 -15.69 2.08 13.18
CA LEU A 90 -16.28 1.84 11.86
C LEU A 90 -17.66 1.19 12.02
N PRO A 91 -18.59 1.37 11.08
CA PRO A 91 -19.89 0.70 11.12
C PRO A 91 -19.79 -0.82 11.10
N ASP A 92 -18.73 -1.37 10.47
CA ASP A 92 -18.42 -2.80 10.43
C ASP A 92 -16.94 -3.03 10.75
N SER A 93 -16.62 -4.15 11.38
CA SER A 93 -15.22 -4.59 11.55
C SER A 93 -14.62 -4.88 10.18
N THR A 94 -13.66 -4.08 9.74
CA THR A 94 -13.15 -4.12 8.35
C THR A 94 -11.63 -4.11 8.28
N ALA A 95 -11.08 -4.89 7.35
CA ALA A 95 -9.67 -4.90 6.97
C ALA A 95 -9.53 -5.06 5.45
N TYR A 96 -8.33 -4.87 4.90
CA TYR A 96 -8.02 -5.11 3.48
C TYR A 96 -8.74 -4.19 2.48
N GLY A 97 -9.28 -3.06 2.93
CA GLY A 97 -9.87 -2.04 2.07
C GLY A 97 -8.85 -1.00 1.59
N ALA A 98 -9.31 -0.13 0.70
CA ALA A 98 -8.55 0.99 0.17
C ALA A 98 -8.74 2.25 1.01
N THR A 99 -7.68 3.06 1.13
CA THR A 99 -7.71 4.36 1.83
C THR A 99 -7.23 5.47 0.91
N PHE A 100 -8.05 6.49 0.72
CA PHE A 100 -7.65 7.68 -0.02
C PHE A 100 -7.66 8.90 0.91
N ALA A 101 -6.56 9.65 0.92
CA ALA A 101 -6.53 10.97 1.56
C ALA A 101 -7.13 12.00 0.60
N VAL A 102 -8.21 12.68 1.02
CA VAL A 102 -8.94 13.67 0.20
C VAL A 102 -9.31 14.87 1.08
N ASP A 103 -8.82 16.05 0.69
CA ASP A 103 -9.27 17.36 1.21
C ASP A 103 -9.56 17.41 2.73
N GLY A 104 -8.63 16.89 3.55
CA GLY A 104 -8.77 16.85 5.01
C GLY A 104 -9.68 15.75 5.54
N ALA A 105 -9.99 14.75 4.71
CA ALA A 105 -10.73 13.55 5.05
C ALA A 105 -10.03 12.28 4.54
N LEU A 106 -10.52 11.11 4.92
CA LEU A 106 -10.20 9.84 4.30
C LEU A 106 -11.44 9.26 3.64
N VAL A 107 -11.30 8.74 2.43
CA VAL A 107 -12.29 7.85 1.82
C VAL A 107 -11.83 6.42 2.04
N LEU A 108 -12.65 5.64 2.73
CA LEU A 108 -12.43 4.23 3.06
C LEU A 108 -13.35 3.41 2.16
N ALA A 109 -12.80 2.53 1.32
CA ALA A 109 -13.58 1.85 0.29
C ALA A 109 -13.35 0.34 0.31
N GLY A 110 -14.42 -0.43 0.30
CA GLY A 110 -14.37 -1.88 0.26
C GLY A 110 -13.75 -2.51 1.51
N GLY A 111 -13.14 -3.65 1.32
CA GLY A 111 -12.48 -4.44 2.36
C GLY A 111 -13.22 -5.74 2.69
N ASN A 112 -12.73 -6.42 3.71
CA ASN A 112 -13.28 -7.66 4.23
C ASN A 112 -13.94 -7.41 5.58
N VAL A 113 -15.22 -7.71 5.67
CA VAL A 113 -16.02 -7.68 6.89
C VAL A 113 -16.22 -9.12 7.38
N CYS A 114 -15.39 -9.54 8.33
CA CYS A 114 -15.50 -10.87 8.98
C CYS A 114 -15.63 -12.06 7.99
N GLY A 115 -14.86 -12.02 6.89
CA GLY A 115 -14.85 -13.07 5.87
C GLY A 115 -15.67 -12.79 4.62
N THR A 116 -16.39 -11.65 4.58
CA THR A 116 -17.20 -11.24 3.41
C THR A 116 -16.63 -9.97 2.81
N THR A 117 -16.36 -9.98 1.51
CA THR A 117 -15.95 -8.78 0.76
C THR A 117 -17.10 -7.78 0.70
N THR A 118 -16.84 -6.49 0.90
CA THR A 118 -17.86 -5.44 0.95
C THR A 118 -17.67 -4.40 -0.16
N ASP A 119 -18.78 -3.77 -0.56
CA ASP A 119 -18.85 -2.63 -1.49
C ASP A 119 -19.01 -1.28 -0.78
N LYS A 120 -19.07 -1.28 0.56
CA LYS A 120 -19.32 -0.07 1.34
C LYS A 120 -18.19 0.93 1.20
N VAL A 121 -18.56 2.22 1.16
CA VAL A 121 -17.63 3.35 1.11
C VAL A 121 -18.02 4.36 2.16
N TYR A 122 -17.04 4.86 2.89
CA TYR A 122 -17.23 5.88 3.92
C TYR A 122 -16.24 7.03 3.74
N GLU A 123 -16.69 8.24 4.01
CA GLU A 123 -15.82 9.38 4.27
C GLU A 123 -15.62 9.52 5.78
N LEU A 124 -14.37 9.61 6.20
CA LEU A 124 -13.96 9.81 7.60
C LEU A 124 -13.32 11.18 7.74
N THR A 125 -13.90 12.04 8.58
CA THR A 125 -13.29 13.28 9.06
C THR A 125 -12.95 13.16 10.53
N PHE A 126 -12.00 13.98 11.02
CA PHE A 126 -11.58 13.98 12.43
C PHE A 126 -11.76 15.37 12.99
N ARG A 127 -12.60 15.52 14.00
CA ARG A 127 -12.91 16.80 14.68
C ARG A 127 -13.09 16.56 16.17
N ASP A 128 -12.60 17.47 16.98
CA ASP A 128 -12.77 17.44 18.44
C ASP A 128 -12.36 16.09 19.05
N ARG A 129 -11.26 15.50 18.54
CA ARG A 129 -10.71 14.19 18.93
C ARG A 129 -11.65 13.00 18.64
N ALA A 130 -12.62 13.17 17.77
CA ALA A 130 -13.54 12.13 17.34
C ALA A 130 -13.58 11.97 15.82
N ALA A 131 -13.75 10.74 15.36
CA ALA A 131 -14.02 10.43 13.97
C ALA A 131 -15.51 10.64 13.66
N VAL A 132 -15.77 11.32 12.56
CA VAL A 132 -17.12 11.47 12.00
C VAL A 132 -17.16 10.74 10.68
N LEU A 133 -18.08 9.78 10.55
CA LEU A 133 -18.25 8.95 9.38
C LEU A 133 -19.51 9.34 8.61
N ARG A 134 -19.37 9.45 7.30
CA ARG A 134 -20.48 9.65 6.35
C ARG A 134 -20.45 8.52 5.32
N ALA A 135 -21.56 7.80 5.14
CA ALA A 135 -21.68 6.83 4.05
C ALA A 135 -21.66 7.55 2.68
N LEU A 136 -20.91 6.99 1.76
CA LEU A 136 -20.83 7.40 0.36
C LEU A 136 -21.52 6.35 -0.53
N PRO A 137 -21.79 6.67 -1.82
CA PRO A 137 -22.26 5.67 -2.77
C PRO A 137 -21.36 4.43 -2.77
N PRO A 138 -21.95 3.21 -2.82
CA PRO A 138 -21.17 1.98 -2.78
C PRO A 138 -20.33 1.79 -4.05
N LEU A 139 -19.37 0.88 -3.97
CA LEU A 139 -18.63 0.40 -5.14
C LEU A 139 -19.57 -0.37 -6.08
N PRO A 140 -19.29 -0.39 -7.39
CA PRO A 140 -20.07 -1.18 -8.36
C PRO A 140 -20.05 -2.69 -8.10
N VAL A 141 -19.00 -3.17 -7.46
CA VAL A 141 -18.80 -4.55 -7.02
C VAL A 141 -18.09 -4.55 -5.67
N PRO A 142 -18.29 -5.56 -4.81
CA PRO A 142 -17.48 -5.72 -3.61
C PRO A 142 -16.00 -5.87 -3.97
N MET A 143 -15.11 -5.20 -3.23
CA MET A 143 -13.65 -5.21 -3.50
C MET A 143 -12.86 -5.30 -2.20
N GLU A 144 -11.87 -6.17 -2.16
CA GLU A 144 -10.85 -6.23 -1.11
C GLU A 144 -9.49 -6.59 -1.71
N GLN A 145 -8.41 -6.25 -1.02
CA GLN A 145 -7.04 -6.53 -1.47
C GLN A 145 -6.75 -6.01 -2.88
N CYS A 146 -7.39 -4.93 -3.26
CA CYS A 146 -7.19 -4.23 -4.53
C CYS A 146 -6.03 -3.24 -4.43
N GLY A 147 -5.47 -2.84 -5.56
CA GLY A 147 -4.63 -1.65 -5.66
C GLY A 147 -5.48 -0.39 -5.62
N TRP A 148 -4.96 0.69 -5.03
CA TRP A 148 -5.65 1.98 -5.00
C TRP A 148 -4.67 3.13 -5.17
N THR A 149 -5.15 4.23 -5.74
CA THR A 149 -4.36 5.45 -5.92
C THR A 149 -5.25 6.65 -6.18
N ARG A 150 -4.68 7.86 -6.01
CA ARG A 150 -5.32 9.13 -6.33
C ARG A 150 -4.42 9.94 -7.29
N ASP A 151 -5.03 10.59 -8.28
CA ASP A 151 -4.38 11.62 -9.12
C ASP A 151 -5.32 12.81 -9.23
N GLY A 152 -4.92 13.95 -8.68
CA GLY A 152 -5.78 15.12 -8.58
C GLY A 152 -7.08 14.84 -7.80
N ASP A 153 -8.21 15.03 -8.45
CA ASP A 153 -9.54 14.76 -7.92
C ASP A 153 -10.06 13.35 -8.25
N ARG A 154 -9.27 12.52 -8.95
CA ARG A 154 -9.67 11.18 -9.35
C ARG A 154 -9.11 10.10 -8.44
N LEU A 155 -9.99 9.20 -8.01
CA LEU A 155 -9.69 8.00 -7.23
C LEU A 155 -9.77 6.78 -8.14
N TYR A 156 -8.85 5.81 -7.96
CA TYR A 156 -8.79 4.58 -8.76
C TYR A 156 -8.71 3.37 -7.85
N LEU A 157 -9.45 2.31 -8.20
CA LEU A 157 -9.39 0.98 -7.60
C LEU A 157 -9.07 -0.04 -8.70
N VAL A 158 -8.20 -0.99 -8.41
CA VAL A 158 -7.63 -1.90 -9.42
C VAL A 158 -7.61 -3.33 -8.90
N GLY A 159 -8.31 -4.22 -9.58
CA GLY A 159 -8.30 -5.65 -9.28
C GLY A 159 -8.76 -5.98 -7.87
N GLY A 160 -8.11 -6.91 -7.23
CA GLY A 160 -8.47 -7.47 -5.93
C GLY A 160 -9.18 -8.82 -6.04
N VAL A 161 -9.70 -9.29 -4.92
CA VAL A 161 -10.37 -10.60 -4.86
C VAL A 161 -11.64 -10.58 -5.72
N GLY A 162 -11.76 -11.53 -6.65
CA GLY A 162 -12.96 -11.77 -7.43
C GLY A 162 -13.24 -10.80 -8.57
N THR A 163 -12.32 -9.89 -8.92
CA THR A 163 -12.52 -8.94 -10.01
C THR A 163 -11.22 -8.59 -10.74
N THR A 164 -11.34 -8.39 -12.06
CA THR A 164 -10.30 -7.79 -12.92
C THR A 164 -10.54 -6.28 -13.11
N GLY A 165 -11.65 -5.76 -12.59
CA GLY A 165 -12.11 -4.40 -12.87
C GLY A 165 -11.15 -3.32 -12.39
N VAL A 166 -11.03 -2.30 -13.22
CA VAL A 166 -10.41 -1.01 -12.88
C VAL A 166 -11.53 0.02 -12.83
N TYR A 167 -11.67 0.65 -11.67
CA TYR A 167 -12.75 1.62 -11.43
C TYR A 167 -12.18 2.98 -11.09
N ALA A 168 -12.88 4.03 -11.49
CA ALA A 168 -12.53 5.40 -11.15
C ALA A 168 -13.76 6.18 -10.70
N CYS A 169 -13.55 7.16 -9.83
CA CYS A 169 -14.56 8.17 -9.50
C CYS A 169 -13.91 9.54 -9.29
N THR A 170 -14.71 10.58 -9.29
CA THR A 170 -14.28 11.95 -8.96
C THR A 170 -14.62 12.26 -7.50
N VAL A 171 -13.67 12.86 -6.78
CA VAL A 171 -13.87 13.36 -5.41
C VAL A 171 -15.06 14.35 -5.41
N GLY A 172 -15.96 14.19 -4.42
CA GLY A 172 -17.18 14.99 -4.32
C GLY A 172 -18.39 14.35 -4.99
N GLU A 173 -18.24 13.75 -6.16
CA GLU A 173 -19.31 13.00 -6.84
C GLU A 173 -19.43 11.57 -6.31
N TYR A 174 -18.29 10.89 -6.13
CA TYR A 174 -18.15 9.51 -5.65
C TYR A 174 -19.01 8.49 -6.44
N VAL A 175 -19.24 8.76 -7.73
CA VAL A 175 -19.88 7.82 -8.65
C VAL A 175 -18.80 7.00 -9.34
N TRP A 176 -18.68 5.75 -8.96
CA TRP A 176 -17.67 4.83 -9.50
C TRP A 176 -18.09 4.32 -10.88
N THR A 177 -17.20 4.44 -11.84
CA THR A 177 -17.37 3.92 -13.20
C THR A 177 -16.23 2.99 -13.56
N LYS A 178 -16.54 1.95 -14.32
CA LYS A 178 -15.51 1.04 -14.83
C LYS A 178 -14.72 1.71 -15.94
N LEU A 179 -13.38 1.73 -15.78
CA LEU A 179 -12.46 2.26 -16.77
C LEU A 179 -11.98 1.17 -17.73
N ALA A 180 -11.60 0.02 -17.21
CA ALA A 180 -11.04 -1.11 -17.96
C ALA A 180 -11.15 -2.41 -17.17
N ASP A 181 -10.67 -3.51 -17.76
CA ASP A 181 -10.28 -4.73 -17.06
C ASP A 181 -8.77 -4.92 -17.12
N LEU A 182 -8.18 -5.49 -16.05
CA LEU A 182 -6.83 -6.03 -16.09
C LEU A 182 -6.77 -7.21 -17.09
N PRO A 183 -5.61 -7.48 -17.69
CA PRO A 183 -5.44 -8.62 -18.60
C PRO A 183 -5.66 -9.98 -17.92
N GLU A 184 -5.45 -10.03 -16.61
CA GLU A 184 -5.60 -11.19 -15.74
C GLU A 184 -6.02 -10.76 -14.33
N PRO A 185 -6.62 -11.65 -13.52
CA PRO A 185 -6.90 -11.34 -12.13
C PRO A 185 -5.62 -11.05 -11.35
N LEU A 186 -5.59 -9.94 -10.59
CA LEU A 186 -4.48 -9.59 -9.72
C LEU A 186 -5.00 -9.24 -8.32
N VAL A 187 -4.56 -10.01 -7.33
CA VAL A 187 -4.81 -9.76 -5.91
C VAL A 187 -3.57 -9.11 -5.30
N GLN A 188 -3.77 -8.08 -4.48
CA GLN A 188 -2.71 -7.27 -3.83
C GLN A 188 -1.72 -6.60 -4.83
N PRO A 189 -2.17 -6.01 -5.94
CA PRO A 189 -1.30 -5.17 -6.75
C PRO A 189 -1.09 -3.81 -6.06
N VAL A 190 0.00 -3.13 -6.40
CA VAL A 190 0.21 -1.71 -6.11
C VAL A 190 -0.20 -0.90 -7.33
N ALA A 191 -1.06 0.10 -7.12
CA ALA A 191 -1.51 1.01 -8.18
C ALA A 191 -0.95 2.43 -7.96
N PHE A 192 -0.73 3.15 -9.06
CA PHE A 192 -0.28 4.53 -9.06
C PHE A 192 -0.82 5.26 -10.30
N ALA A 193 -1.41 6.43 -10.10
CA ALA A 193 -1.87 7.27 -11.20
C ALA A 193 -1.11 8.60 -11.22
N SER A 194 -0.69 9.00 -12.40
CA SER A 194 0.00 10.29 -12.62
C SER A 194 -0.02 10.66 -14.10
N ALA A 195 -0.19 11.95 -14.39
CA ALA A 195 -0.08 12.52 -15.74
C ALA A 195 -0.94 11.77 -16.79
N GLY A 196 -2.17 11.42 -16.45
CA GLY A 196 -3.10 10.74 -17.35
C GLY A 196 -2.78 9.26 -17.61
N LYS A 197 -1.97 8.63 -16.75
CA LYS A 197 -1.62 7.21 -16.81
C LYS A 197 -1.90 6.53 -15.48
N LEU A 198 -2.39 5.29 -15.54
CA LEU A 198 -2.54 4.41 -14.39
C LEU A 198 -1.56 3.26 -14.55
N TYR A 199 -0.69 3.13 -13.56
CA TYR A 199 0.30 2.07 -13.44
C TYR A 199 -0.15 1.04 -12.42
N VAL A 200 0.20 -0.24 -12.68
CA VAL A 200 -0.10 -1.35 -11.78
C VAL A 200 1.10 -2.28 -11.71
N TRP A 201 1.54 -2.63 -10.51
CA TRP A 201 2.70 -3.51 -10.32
C TRP A 201 2.41 -4.64 -9.35
N GLY A 202 3.02 -5.80 -9.65
CA GLY A 202 2.98 -6.96 -8.77
C GLY A 202 1.59 -7.56 -8.66
N GLY A 203 1.24 -8.02 -7.46
CA GLY A 203 0.07 -8.84 -7.24
C GLY A 203 0.31 -10.31 -7.58
N PHE A 204 -0.69 -11.14 -7.34
CA PHE A 204 -0.68 -12.53 -7.78
C PHE A 204 -2.02 -12.91 -8.41
N ASN A 205 -1.97 -13.83 -9.36
CA ASN A 205 -3.16 -14.38 -9.97
C ASN A 205 -3.68 -15.54 -9.11
N PRO A 206 -4.90 -15.44 -8.53
CA PRO A 206 -5.43 -16.48 -7.64
C PRO A 206 -5.84 -17.78 -8.37
N GLU A 207 -5.99 -17.74 -9.69
CA GLU A 207 -6.39 -18.90 -10.50
C GLU A 207 -5.17 -19.72 -10.94
N THR A 208 -4.09 -19.06 -11.39
CA THR A 208 -2.86 -19.71 -11.83
C THR A 208 -1.81 -19.84 -10.74
N LEU A 209 -1.98 -19.13 -9.60
CA LEU A 209 -1.02 -19.00 -8.49
C LEU A 209 0.31 -18.35 -8.90
N GLU A 210 0.35 -17.67 -10.04
CA GLU A 210 1.52 -16.92 -10.47
C GLU A 210 1.65 -15.61 -9.71
N VAL A 211 2.89 -15.31 -9.29
CA VAL A 211 3.24 -14.08 -8.57
C VAL A 211 3.95 -13.14 -9.53
N SER A 212 3.31 -12.01 -9.82
CA SER A 212 3.78 -11.05 -10.81
C SER A 212 4.96 -10.21 -10.33
N ASP A 213 5.96 -10.03 -11.19
CA ASP A 213 7.05 -9.06 -11.09
C ASP A 213 6.91 -7.92 -12.11
N LYS A 214 5.82 -7.97 -12.89
CA LYS A 214 5.59 -7.07 -14.02
C LYS A 214 4.97 -5.76 -13.58
N GLY A 215 5.18 -4.75 -14.40
CA GLY A 215 4.44 -3.50 -14.40
C GLY A 215 3.56 -3.40 -15.64
N LEU A 216 2.38 -2.86 -15.45
CA LEU A 216 1.40 -2.57 -16.50
C LEU A 216 1.05 -1.08 -16.46
N VAL A 217 0.72 -0.50 -17.60
CA VAL A 217 0.27 0.90 -17.68
C VAL A 217 -0.85 1.06 -18.72
N ILE A 218 -1.84 1.89 -18.36
CA ILE A 218 -2.97 2.22 -19.25
C ILE A 218 -3.24 3.73 -19.17
N PRO A 219 -3.72 4.39 -20.25
CA PRO A 219 -4.26 5.75 -20.16
C PRO A 219 -5.46 5.82 -19.19
N THR A 220 -5.61 6.95 -18.47
CA THR A 220 -6.78 7.17 -17.59
C THR A 220 -7.95 7.83 -18.29
N ASP A 221 -7.75 8.32 -19.52
CA ASP A 221 -8.84 8.82 -20.37
C ASP A 221 -9.51 7.65 -21.09
N SER A 222 -10.75 7.35 -20.68
CA SER A 222 -11.55 6.27 -21.26
C SER A 222 -11.86 6.48 -22.75
N SER A 223 -11.79 7.72 -23.26
CA SER A 223 -12.02 8.00 -24.68
C SER A 223 -10.91 7.48 -25.60
N VAL A 224 -9.71 7.28 -25.04
CA VAL A 224 -8.57 6.71 -25.79
C VAL A 224 -8.39 5.20 -25.57
N ILE A 225 -9.23 4.59 -24.72
CA ILE A 225 -9.29 3.14 -24.53
C ILE A 225 -10.29 2.57 -25.55
N PRO A 226 -9.85 1.78 -26.53
CA PRO A 226 -10.77 1.26 -27.54
C PRO A 226 -11.82 0.34 -26.91
N SER A 227 -13.09 0.61 -27.14
CA SER A 227 -14.21 -0.21 -26.64
C SER A 227 -14.32 -1.60 -27.31
N GLU A 228 -13.68 -1.77 -28.48
CA GLU A 228 -13.67 -2.99 -29.30
C GLU A 228 -12.25 -3.40 -29.73
N ALA A 229 -11.24 -3.16 -28.86
CA ALA A 229 -9.86 -3.49 -29.22
C ALA A 229 -9.66 -5.00 -29.35
N LYS A 230 -9.09 -5.43 -30.46
CA LYS A 230 -8.60 -6.81 -30.66
C LYS A 230 -7.37 -7.11 -29.79
N GLU A 231 -6.71 -6.08 -29.28
CA GLU A 231 -5.51 -6.14 -28.45
C GLU A 231 -5.78 -5.48 -27.09
N SER A 232 -5.10 -5.96 -26.05
CA SER A 232 -5.17 -5.38 -24.70
C SER A 232 -4.75 -3.91 -24.73
N PRO A 233 -5.50 -3.00 -24.10
CA PRO A 233 -5.09 -1.59 -24.00
C PRO A 233 -3.92 -1.35 -23.03
N TRP A 234 -3.48 -2.38 -22.33
CA TRP A 234 -2.37 -2.35 -21.40
C TRP A 234 -1.03 -2.47 -22.11
N ALA A 235 -0.11 -1.58 -21.76
CA ALA A 235 1.29 -1.64 -22.15
C ALA A 235 2.16 -2.06 -20.95
N GLU A 236 3.42 -2.45 -21.24
CA GLU A 236 4.38 -2.72 -20.18
C GLU A 236 4.82 -1.40 -19.50
N ALA A 237 4.90 -1.42 -18.19
CA ALA A 237 5.53 -0.39 -17.37
C ALA A 237 6.92 -0.87 -16.92
N PRO A 238 7.80 0.05 -16.42
CA PRO A 238 9.10 -0.35 -15.87
C PRO A 238 8.97 -1.45 -14.83
N ALA A 239 9.79 -2.49 -14.96
CA ALA A 239 9.75 -3.66 -14.08
C ALA A 239 10.01 -3.27 -12.61
N ILE A 240 9.49 -4.10 -11.69
CA ILE A 240 9.80 -3.98 -10.26
C ILE A 240 11.31 -4.18 -10.07
N PRO A 241 12.00 -3.31 -9.31
CA PRO A 241 13.44 -3.47 -9.03
C PRO A 241 13.75 -4.85 -8.43
N ASP A 242 14.93 -5.37 -8.70
CA ASP A 242 15.45 -6.66 -8.18
C ASP A 242 14.66 -7.93 -8.62
N GLY A 243 13.75 -7.81 -9.60
CA GLY A 243 12.91 -8.95 -10.05
C GLY A 243 11.96 -9.47 -8.96
N GLY A 244 11.66 -8.65 -7.95
CA GLY A 244 10.77 -8.96 -6.83
C GLY A 244 9.29 -8.82 -7.19
N THR A 245 8.46 -8.72 -6.15
CA THR A 245 7.02 -8.44 -6.28
C THR A 245 6.60 -7.39 -5.26
N PHE A 246 5.44 -6.76 -5.48
CA PHE A 246 4.82 -5.88 -4.49
C PHE A 246 3.58 -6.51 -3.83
N VAL A 247 3.42 -7.84 -3.93
CA VAL A 247 2.40 -8.54 -3.12
C VAL A 247 2.59 -8.22 -1.64
N GLY A 248 1.55 -7.78 -0.99
CA GLY A 248 1.57 -7.36 0.42
C GLY A 248 2.28 -6.03 0.68
N ALA A 249 2.79 -5.33 -0.32
CA ALA A 249 3.29 -3.97 -0.16
C ALA A 249 2.16 -2.96 -0.15
N THR A 250 2.44 -1.77 0.37
CA THR A 250 1.52 -0.62 0.30
C THR A 250 2.22 0.55 -0.36
N GLY A 251 1.55 1.12 -1.36
CA GLY A 251 2.01 2.32 -2.07
C GLY A 251 1.39 3.59 -1.51
N ALA A 252 2.14 4.70 -1.59
CA ALA A 252 1.66 6.03 -1.25
C ALA A 252 2.19 7.05 -2.26
N THR A 253 1.31 7.90 -2.79
CA THR A 253 1.69 8.99 -3.68
C THR A 253 2.13 10.20 -2.87
N LEU A 254 3.37 10.63 -3.06
CA LEU A 254 3.94 11.80 -2.39
C LEU A 254 3.42 13.12 -3.01
N PRO A 255 3.51 14.25 -2.28
CA PRO A 255 3.15 15.56 -2.82
C PRO A 255 3.97 16.00 -4.03
N ASP A 256 5.19 15.47 -4.21
CA ASP A 256 6.05 15.73 -5.36
C ASP A 256 5.68 14.87 -6.60
N GLY A 257 4.62 14.06 -6.50
CA GLY A 257 4.11 13.25 -7.61
C GLY A 257 4.78 11.88 -7.78
N ARG A 258 5.71 11.49 -6.89
CA ARG A 258 6.32 10.15 -6.91
C ARG A 258 5.46 9.15 -6.13
N LEU A 259 5.45 7.89 -6.55
CA LEU A 259 4.97 6.77 -5.75
C LEU A 259 6.10 6.28 -4.84
N VAL A 260 5.82 6.04 -3.57
CA VAL A 260 6.71 5.29 -2.67
C VAL A 260 6.04 3.99 -2.27
N VAL A 261 6.80 2.89 -2.26
CA VAL A 261 6.32 1.54 -1.92
C VAL A 261 7.09 1.00 -0.73
N VAL A 262 6.34 0.54 0.28
CA VAL A 262 6.86 0.00 1.55
C VAL A 262 6.37 -1.43 1.75
N GLY A 263 7.26 -2.30 2.20
CA GLY A 263 6.96 -3.69 2.52
C GLY A 263 6.80 -4.59 1.30
N GLY A 264 6.11 -5.69 1.50
CA GLY A 264 5.89 -6.75 0.51
C GLY A 264 6.64 -8.03 0.82
N VAL A 265 6.17 -9.13 0.25
CA VAL A 265 6.71 -10.47 0.47
C VAL A 265 7.91 -10.76 -0.45
N ASN A 266 8.70 -11.78 -0.12
CA ASN A 266 9.65 -12.36 -1.05
C ASN A 266 8.91 -13.16 -2.12
N ARG A 267 9.12 -12.82 -3.40
CA ARG A 267 8.42 -13.42 -4.54
C ARG A 267 8.56 -14.94 -4.59
N ALA A 268 9.77 -15.46 -4.49
CA ALA A 268 10.04 -16.90 -4.62
C ALA A 268 9.47 -17.70 -3.44
N ILE A 269 9.58 -17.16 -2.22
CA ILE A 269 9.04 -17.80 -1.02
C ILE A 269 7.51 -17.80 -1.06
N PHE A 270 6.89 -16.68 -1.44
CA PHE A 270 5.45 -16.56 -1.52
C PHE A 270 4.86 -17.43 -2.65
N ALA A 271 5.47 -17.42 -3.83
CA ALA A 271 5.06 -18.28 -4.95
C ALA A 271 5.08 -19.75 -4.56
N ARG A 272 6.14 -20.21 -3.87
CA ARG A 272 6.17 -21.57 -3.34
C ARG A 272 5.06 -21.83 -2.33
N ALA A 273 4.80 -20.88 -1.43
CA ALA A 273 3.81 -21.03 -0.37
C ALA A 273 2.36 -21.14 -0.92
N LEU A 274 2.07 -20.56 -2.08
CA LEU A 274 0.77 -20.72 -2.76
C LEU A 274 0.50 -22.17 -3.18
N HIS A 275 1.55 -22.99 -3.35
CA HIS A 275 1.46 -24.42 -3.71
C HIS A 275 1.67 -25.34 -2.50
N ASN A 276 1.74 -24.83 -1.27
CA ASN A 276 1.90 -25.65 -0.08
C ASN A 276 0.73 -26.64 0.11
N THR A 277 1.09 -27.87 0.38
CA THR A 277 0.16 -28.91 0.81
C THR A 277 -0.18 -28.75 2.30
N PRO A 278 -1.20 -29.48 2.83
CA PRO A 278 -1.47 -29.49 4.29
C PRO A 278 -0.25 -29.88 5.14
N GLU A 279 0.62 -30.76 4.64
CA GLU A 279 1.83 -31.24 5.31
C GLU A 279 2.91 -30.14 5.40
N ASP A 280 2.96 -29.24 4.41
CA ASP A 280 3.89 -28.10 4.37
C ASP A 280 3.48 -26.98 5.34
N ARG A 281 2.24 -26.99 5.83
CA ARG A 281 1.66 -25.88 6.62
C ARG A 281 2.44 -25.65 7.91
N ILE A 282 2.68 -26.68 8.70
CA ILE A 282 3.39 -26.56 10.00
C ILE A 282 4.84 -26.11 9.78
N PRO A 283 5.66 -26.78 8.92
CA PRO A 283 7.00 -26.31 8.60
C PRO A 283 7.06 -24.87 8.10
N TYR A 284 6.10 -24.48 7.27
CA TYR A 284 6.03 -23.11 6.75
C TYR A 284 5.72 -22.09 7.84
N LEU A 285 4.68 -22.31 8.66
CA LEU A 285 4.27 -21.36 9.70
C LEU A 285 5.22 -21.28 10.90
N SER A 286 6.05 -22.31 11.11
CA SER A 286 7.02 -22.36 12.22
C SER A 286 8.29 -21.55 11.98
N LYS A 287 8.52 -21.08 10.75
CA LYS A 287 9.70 -20.27 10.40
C LYS A 287 9.76 -18.98 11.20
N GLU A 288 10.96 -18.50 11.48
CA GLU A 288 11.17 -17.18 12.05
C GLU A 288 10.88 -16.07 11.02
N PRO A 289 10.51 -14.85 11.43
CA PRO A 289 10.19 -13.76 10.52
C PRO A 289 11.26 -13.51 9.46
N ALA A 290 12.55 -13.56 9.83
CA ALA A 290 13.66 -13.33 8.90
C ALA A 290 13.72 -14.34 7.75
N GLU A 291 13.22 -15.56 7.95
CA GLU A 291 13.23 -16.62 6.94
C GLU A 291 12.21 -16.39 5.81
N TYR A 292 11.20 -15.53 6.02
CA TYR A 292 10.27 -15.13 4.99
C TYR A 292 10.84 -14.06 4.06
N GLN A 293 11.94 -13.42 4.46
CA GLN A 293 12.67 -12.42 3.67
C GLN A 293 11.72 -11.33 3.09
N PHE A 294 10.82 -10.83 3.92
CA PHE A 294 9.97 -9.72 3.51
C PHE A 294 10.82 -8.51 3.14
N ARG A 295 10.36 -7.74 2.19
CA ARG A 295 11.11 -6.62 1.59
C ARG A 295 11.40 -5.54 2.63
N GLN A 296 12.69 -5.25 2.80
CA GLN A 296 13.20 -4.16 3.65
C GLN A 296 13.44 -2.88 2.85
N ALA A 297 13.63 -3.01 1.53
CA ALA A 297 13.90 -1.91 0.63
C ALA A 297 12.65 -1.07 0.40
N VAL A 298 12.79 0.24 0.46
CA VAL A 298 11.78 1.24 0.13
C VAL A 298 12.16 1.87 -1.20
N TYR A 299 11.28 1.76 -2.18
CA TYR A 299 11.49 2.28 -3.53
C TYR A 299 10.58 3.46 -3.82
N ALA A 300 11.08 4.42 -4.58
CA ALA A 300 10.28 5.47 -5.20
C ALA A 300 10.24 5.29 -6.72
N PHE A 301 9.07 5.44 -7.32
CA PHE A 301 8.88 5.54 -8.76
C PHE A 301 8.68 7.00 -9.15
N ASP A 302 9.50 7.49 -10.07
CA ASP A 302 9.34 8.80 -10.68
C ASP A 302 8.66 8.64 -12.05
N PRO A 303 7.41 9.10 -12.22
CA PRO A 303 6.69 8.96 -13.47
C PRO A 303 7.28 9.82 -14.61
N ALA A 304 7.98 10.91 -14.31
CA ALA A 304 8.63 11.76 -15.30
C ALA A 304 9.89 11.10 -15.84
N ALA A 305 10.67 10.44 -14.98
CA ALA A 305 11.84 9.66 -15.38
C ALA A 305 11.48 8.27 -15.90
N GLY A 306 10.29 7.76 -15.57
CA GLY A 306 9.88 6.38 -15.85
C GLY A 306 10.77 5.36 -15.14
N ALA A 307 11.25 5.66 -13.94
CA ALA A 307 12.29 4.88 -13.28
C ALA A 307 12.05 4.73 -11.78
N TRP A 308 12.53 3.62 -11.23
CA TRP A 308 12.58 3.35 -9.81
C TRP A 308 13.91 3.79 -9.19
N THR A 309 13.84 4.32 -7.97
CA THR A 309 15.00 4.68 -7.16
C THR A 309 14.88 4.04 -5.79
N LEU A 310 15.95 3.46 -5.27
CA LEU A 310 16.04 2.97 -3.89
C LEU A 310 16.21 4.17 -2.95
N LEU A 311 15.26 4.39 -2.04
CA LEU A 311 15.35 5.43 -1.00
C LEU A 311 16.15 4.95 0.21
N GLY A 312 16.09 3.66 0.50
CA GLY A 312 16.82 3.03 1.61
C GLY A 312 16.30 1.64 1.90
N SER A 313 16.89 1.01 2.92
CA SER A 313 16.50 -0.32 3.38
C SER A 313 16.60 -0.36 4.91
N ASP A 314 15.54 -0.86 5.56
CA ASP A 314 15.51 -1.02 7.02
C ASP A 314 14.68 -2.25 7.40
N PRO A 315 15.12 -3.07 8.37
CA PRO A 315 14.36 -4.23 8.85
C PRO A 315 12.95 -3.89 9.35
N ALA A 316 12.69 -2.66 9.79
CA ALA A 316 11.36 -2.20 10.18
C ALA A 316 10.36 -2.24 9.02
N CYS A 317 10.82 -2.10 7.79
CA CYS A 317 10.00 -2.12 6.58
C CYS A 317 9.68 -3.54 6.08
N ALA A 318 10.24 -4.60 6.71
CA ALA A 318 9.96 -6.00 6.36
C ALA A 318 8.56 -6.42 6.81
N LEU A 319 7.54 -5.89 6.17
CA LEU A 319 6.12 -6.00 6.53
C LEU A 319 5.27 -6.40 5.31
N ALA A 320 4.19 -7.18 5.54
CA ALA A 320 3.14 -7.36 4.56
C ALA A 320 1.82 -6.74 5.05
N GLY A 321 1.14 -5.97 4.18
CA GLY A 321 -0.09 -5.25 4.48
C GLY A 321 0.08 -4.20 5.59
N PRO A 322 1.16 -3.39 5.62
CA PRO A 322 1.22 -2.26 6.53
C PRO A 322 0.21 -1.18 6.13
N GLY A 323 -0.34 -0.48 7.10
CA GLY A 323 -0.96 0.82 6.86
C GLY A 323 0.13 1.85 6.53
N VAL A 324 -0.06 2.63 5.47
CA VAL A 324 0.90 3.68 5.07
C VAL A 324 0.15 4.99 4.85
N ALA A 325 0.71 6.08 5.35
CA ALA A 325 0.15 7.42 5.18
C ALA A 325 1.26 8.45 4.90
N VAL A 326 0.99 9.41 4.02
CA VAL A 326 1.91 10.52 3.74
C VAL A 326 1.91 11.50 4.91
N ARG A 327 3.09 11.86 5.38
CA ARG A 327 3.27 12.83 6.47
C ARG A 327 3.17 14.26 5.94
N PRO A 328 2.49 15.18 6.66
CA PRO A 328 2.46 16.60 6.28
C PRO A 328 3.86 17.23 6.18
N GLN A 329 4.79 16.76 7.00
CA GLN A 329 6.17 17.27 7.05
C GLN A 329 7.12 16.58 6.05
N GLY A 330 6.58 15.73 5.19
CA GLY A 330 7.35 14.87 4.27
C GLY A 330 7.66 13.49 4.82
N GLY A 331 7.86 12.54 3.91
CA GLY A 331 8.03 11.12 4.24
C GLY A 331 6.71 10.42 4.53
N LEU A 332 6.77 9.29 5.23
CA LEU A 332 5.62 8.41 5.47
C LEU A 332 5.46 8.08 6.96
N TYR A 333 4.22 7.80 7.37
CA TYR A 333 3.91 6.98 8.53
C TYR A 333 3.67 5.55 8.06
N VAL A 334 4.09 4.58 8.88
CA VAL A 334 3.87 3.15 8.66
C VAL A 334 3.29 2.56 9.94
N ALA A 335 2.19 1.85 9.85
CA ALA A 335 1.46 1.31 10.99
C ALA A 335 1.16 -0.17 10.81
N GLY A 336 1.56 -1.00 11.77
CA GLY A 336 1.28 -2.42 11.78
C GLY A 336 1.92 -3.19 10.64
N GLY A 337 1.16 -4.10 10.04
CA GLY A 337 1.62 -5.05 9.03
C GLY A 337 1.95 -6.43 9.58
N GLU A 338 2.16 -7.38 8.71
CA GLU A 338 2.48 -8.75 9.02
C GLU A 338 4.00 -8.98 8.97
N LEU A 339 4.57 -9.57 10.03
CA LEU A 339 5.98 -9.96 10.12
C LEU A 339 6.24 -11.34 9.50
N LYS A 340 5.25 -12.21 9.62
CA LYS A 340 5.16 -13.55 9.01
C LYS A 340 3.69 -13.99 9.03
N PRO A 341 3.28 -15.01 8.29
CA PRO A 341 1.89 -15.47 8.29
C PRO A 341 1.33 -15.65 9.71
N GLY A 342 0.28 -14.90 10.03
CA GLY A 342 -0.39 -14.94 11.34
C GLY A 342 0.25 -14.10 12.45
N VAL A 343 1.40 -13.48 12.25
CA VAL A 343 2.07 -12.64 13.25
C VAL A 343 2.14 -11.20 12.78
N ARG A 344 1.60 -10.27 13.57
CA ARG A 344 1.53 -8.84 13.23
C ARG A 344 2.59 -8.03 13.97
N SER A 345 2.89 -6.86 13.46
CA SER A 345 3.74 -5.86 14.09
C SER A 345 2.88 -4.85 14.84
N PRO A 346 3.11 -4.60 16.14
CA PRO A 346 2.46 -3.50 16.85
C PRO A 346 3.16 -2.16 16.61
N ARG A 347 4.28 -2.15 15.87
CA ARG A 347 5.09 -0.96 15.66
C ARG A 347 4.34 0.05 14.78
N ILE A 348 4.52 1.30 15.13
CA ILE A 348 4.14 2.45 14.33
C ILE A 348 5.37 3.34 14.26
N PHE A 349 5.77 3.75 13.07
CA PHE A 349 6.97 4.54 12.86
C PHE A 349 6.82 5.50 11.69
N SER A 350 7.72 6.45 11.60
CA SER A 350 7.85 7.32 10.44
C SER A 350 9.12 7.03 9.65
N LEU A 351 9.04 7.24 8.34
CA LEU A 351 10.14 7.22 7.39
C LEU A 351 10.39 8.64 6.89
N ALA A 352 11.65 9.03 6.81
CA ALA A 352 12.11 10.28 6.18
C ALA A 352 13.39 9.98 5.39
N TRP A 353 13.61 10.70 4.29
CA TRP A 353 14.79 10.59 3.41
C TRP A 353 15.14 11.94 2.84
#